data_4439de2b8487e03c8cdc44258f6e7594
#
_entry.id   4439de2b8487e03c8cdc44258f6e7594
#
_cell.length_a   1.000
_cell.length_b   1.000
_cell.length_c   1.000
_cell.angle_alpha   90.00
_cell.angle_beta   90.00
_cell.angle_gamma   90.00
#
_symmetry.space_group_name_H-M   'P 1'
#
loop_
_entity.id
_entity.type
_entity.pdbx_description
1 polymer ?
#
loop_
_entity_poly.entity_id
_entity_poly.type
_entity_poly.pdbx_seq_one_letter_code
_entity_poly.pdbx_strand_id
1 'polypeptide(L)'
;LLMTLKNDVSKIGNIRVNAVSPGWTITPKKIEQGIDNQLIEKATATMSLKKLATPEDIANTVVSISSDFISGHITGQIIEIAGGMEGRLV
;
A
#
# COMPACT_ATOMS: atom_id res chain seq x y z
N LEU A 1 9.51 0.17 14.91
CA LEU A 1 10.61 0.71 14.11
C LEU A 1 10.24 2.03 13.43
N LEU A 2 9.12 2.06 12.73
CA LEU A 2 8.67 3.27 12.02
C LEU A 2 8.46 4.46 12.98
N MET A 3 7.88 4.22 14.14
CA MET A 3 7.65 5.26 15.14
C MET A 3 8.97 5.82 15.68
N THR A 4 9.96 4.96 15.88
CA THR A 4 11.29 5.37 16.28
C THR A 4 11.98 6.15 15.17
N LEU A 5 11.92 5.63 13.94
CA LEU A 5 12.58 6.24 12.78
C LEU A 5 12.03 7.64 12.50
N LYS A 6 10.71 7.83 12.56
CA LYS A 6 10.13 9.16 12.32
C LYS A 6 10.61 10.20 13.33
N ASN A 7 10.84 9.80 14.56
CA ASN A 7 11.34 10.70 15.59
C ASN A 7 12.83 10.99 15.40
N ASP A 8 13.60 9.99 15.00
CA ASP A 8 15.04 10.15 14.77
C ASP A 8 15.33 11.09 13.59
N VAL A 9 14.62 10.91 12.46
CA VAL A 9 14.84 11.77 11.29
C VAL A 9 14.35 13.19 11.52
N SER A 10 13.37 13.40 12.40
CA SER A 10 12.87 14.74 12.73
C SER A 10 13.91 15.60 13.43
N LYS A 11 14.90 15.00 14.07
CA LYS A 11 16.03 15.71 14.70
C LYS A 11 17.00 16.29 13.69
N ILE A 12 16.99 15.77 12.47
CA ILE A 12 17.85 16.23 11.38
C ILE A 12 17.18 17.39 10.64
N GLY A 13 15.85 17.34 10.49
CA GLY A 13 15.06 18.34 9.80
C GLY A 13 13.62 17.84 9.63
N ASN A 14 12.84 18.52 8.83
CA ASN A 14 11.45 18.12 8.56
C ASN A 14 11.40 16.97 7.55
N ILE A 15 11.96 15.85 7.94
CA ILE A 15 12.00 14.63 7.13
C ILE A 15 10.84 13.75 7.55
N ARG A 16 10.05 13.33 6.58
CA ARG A 16 8.92 12.42 6.78
C ARG A 16 9.35 11.00 6.44
N VAL A 17 8.84 10.02 7.18
CA VAL A 17 9.04 8.61 6.88
C VAL A 17 7.73 7.87 7.08
N ASN A 18 7.31 7.17 6.06
CA ASN A 18 6.08 6.39 6.03
C ASN A 18 6.36 5.04 5.40
N ALA A 19 5.42 4.12 5.51
CA ALA A 19 5.50 2.82 4.88
C ALA A 19 4.19 2.51 4.18
N VAL A 20 4.26 1.68 3.14
CA VAL A 20 3.08 1.14 2.49
C VAL A 20 3.05 -0.37 2.67
N SER A 21 1.86 -0.92 2.85
CA SER A 21 1.64 -2.35 3.03
C SER A 21 0.69 -2.85 1.93
N PRO A 22 1.22 -3.36 0.82
CA PRO A 22 0.38 -3.86 -0.27
C PRO A 22 -0.35 -5.13 0.13
N GLY A 23 -1.59 -5.27 -0.35
CA GLY A 23 -2.34 -6.51 -0.28
C GLY A 23 -2.15 -7.35 -1.54
N TRP A 24 -3.21 -8.07 -1.91
CA TRP A 24 -3.19 -8.89 -3.12
C TRP A 24 -3.01 -8.01 -4.36
N THR A 25 -1.91 -8.23 -5.06
CA THR A 25 -1.53 -7.42 -6.21
C THR A 25 -1.30 -8.31 -7.42
N ILE A 26 -1.81 -7.89 -8.58
CA ILE A 26 -1.57 -8.57 -9.84
C ILE A 26 -0.15 -8.25 -10.30
N THR A 27 0.65 -9.29 -10.53
CA THR A 27 2.01 -9.12 -11.08
C THR A 27 2.00 -9.33 -12.59
N PRO A 28 2.96 -8.77 -13.34
CA PRO A 28 3.09 -9.05 -14.78
C PRO A 28 3.16 -10.55 -15.08
N LYS A 29 3.85 -11.32 -14.26
CA LYS A 29 3.95 -12.77 -14.41
C LYS A 29 2.57 -13.45 -14.35
N LYS A 30 1.70 -13.00 -13.44
CA LYS A 30 0.34 -13.52 -13.31
C LYS A 30 -0.50 -13.19 -14.53
N ILE A 31 -0.33 -12.01 -15.08
CA ILE A 31 -1.03 -11.59 -16.29
C ILE A 31 -0.63 -12.50 -17.47
N GLU A 32 0.65 -12.79 -17.64
CA GLU A 32 1.17 -13.68 -18.67
C GLU A 32 0.64 -15.11 -18.53
N GLN A 33 0.53 -15.60 -17.31
CA GLN A 33 0.03 -16.94 -17.03
C GLN A 33 -1.49 -17.07 -17.18
N GLY A 34 -2.19 -15.95 -17.32
CA GLY A 34 -3.63 -15.90 -17.30
C GLY A 34 -4.17 -15.93 -15.87
N ILE A 35 -5.20 -15.14 -15.63
CA ILE A 35 -5.85 -15.05 -14.31
C ILE A 35 -7.25 -15.61 -14.44
N ASP A 36 -7.53 -16.65 -13.66
CA ASP A 36 -8.84 -17.25 -13.57
C ASP A 36 -9.77 -16.35 -12.74
N ASN A 37 -10.97 -16.12 -13.24
CA ASN A 37 -12.00 -15.34 -12.53
C ASN A 37 -12.35 -15.95 -11.17
N GLN A 38 -12.32 -17.27 -11.05
CA GLN A 38 -12.55 -17.95 -9.76
C GLN A 38 -11.49 -17.61 -8.75
N LEU A 39 -10.24 -17.49 -9.18
CA LEU A 39 -9.14 -17.08 -8.30
C LEU A 39 -9.33 -15.65 -7.82
N ILE A 40 -9.77 -14.76 -8.70
CA ILE A 40 -10.05 -13.37 -8.33
C ILE A 40 -11.19 -13.31 -7.32
N GLU A 41 -12.27 -14.04 -7.53
CA GLU A 41 -13.39 -14.11 -6.58
C GLU A 41 -12.93 -14.58 -5.20
N LYS A 42 -12.12 -15.64 -5.18
CA LYS A 42 -11.61 -16.21 -3.93
C LYS A 42 -10.69 -15.23 -3.22
N ALA A 43 -9.77 -14.59 -3.95
CA ALA A 43 -8.83 -13.65 -3.39
C ALA A 43 -9.51 -12.38 -2.87
N THR A 44 -10.62 -11.96 -3.48
CA THR A 44 -11.34 -10.73 -3.11
C THR A 44 -12.52 -10.97 -2.18
N ALA A 45 -12.75 -12.21 -1.76
CA ALA A 45 -13.93 -12.56 -0.96
C ALA A 45 -14.05 -11.74 0.32
N THR A 46 -12.93 -11.43 0.96
CA THR A 46 -12.91 -10.65 2.21
C THR A 46 -12.57 -9.18 1.99
N MET A 47 -12.51 -8.74 0.74
CA MET A 47 -12.19 -7.36 0.39
C MET A 47 -13.46 -6.55 0.13
N SER A 48 -13.46 -5.29 0.55
CA SER A 48 -14.54 -4.35 0.20
C SER A 48 -14.53 -4.03 -1.30
N LEU A 49 -13.33 -3.82 -1.85
CA LEU A 49 -13.16 -3.65 -3.30
C LEU A 49 -12.96 -5.03 -3.93
N LYS A 50 -13.82 -5.41 -4.85
CA LYS A 50 -13.78 -6.73 -5.48
C LYS A 50 -12.86 -6.75 -6.69
N LYS A 51 -11.64 -6.28 -6.49
CA LYS A 51 -10.59 -6.27 -7.52
C LYS A 51 -9.23 -6.36 -6.84
N LEU A 52 -8.27 -6.95 -7.53
CA LEU A 52 -6.89 -6.98 -7.09
C LEU A 52 -6.22 -5.63 -7.36
N ALA A 53 -5.26 -5.26 -6.54
CA ALA A 53 -4.45 -4.08 -6.81
C ALA A 53 -3.50 -4.33 -7.99
N THR A 54 -3.12 -3.26 -8.66
CA THR A 54 -2.08 -3.30 -9.70
C THR A 54 -0.79 -2.71 -9.14
N PRO A 55 0.37 -3.00 -9.77
CA PRO A 55 1.61 -2.33 -9.38
C PRO A 55 1.49 -0.81 -9.43
N GLU A 56 0.70 -0.28 -10.36
CA GLU A 56 0.46 1.16 -10.50
C GLU A 56 -0.30 1.72 -9.31
N ASP A 57 -1.24 0.96 -8.73
CA ASP A 57 -1.94 1.38 -7.51
C ASP A 57 -0.96 1.60 -6.37
N ILE A 58 0.01 0.71 -6.23
CA ILE A 58 1.04 0.82 -5.19
C ILE A 58 1.96 2.01 -5.49
N ALA A 59 2.45 2.09 -6.73
CA ALA A 59 3.36 3.16 -7.15
C ALA A 59 2.73 4.54 -6.98
N ASN A 60 1.47 4.70 -7.38
CA ASN A 60 0.76 5.97 -7.25
C ASN A 60 0.59 6.39 -5.80
N THR A 61 0.37 5.44 -4.90
CA THR A 61 0.30 5.72 -3.46
C THR A 61 1.66 6.18 -2.94
N VAL A 62 2.74 5.52 -3.34
CA VAL A 62 4.10 5.92 -2.94
C VAL A 62 4.41 7.33 -3.41
N VAL A 63 4.08 7.66 -4.66
CA VAL A 63 4.29 9.01 -5.20
C VAL A 63 3.48 10.03 -4.40
N SER A 64 2.21 9.74 -4.12
CA SER A 64 1.33 10.65 -3.37
C SER A 64 1.82 10.90 -1.96
N ILE A 65 2.23 9.84 -1.25
CA ILE A 65 2.70 9.97 0.14
C ILE A 65 4.09 10.62 0.21
N SER A 66 4.87 10.55 -0.87
CA SER A 66 6.20 11.17 -0.95
C SER A 66 6.14 12.66 -1.28
N SER A 67 5.03 13.15 -1.82
CA SER A 67 4.88 14.55 -2.19
C SER A 67 4.65 15.41 -0.96
N ASP A 68 5.53 16.37 -0.71
CA ASP A 68 5.34 17.33 0.38
C ASP A 68 4.15 18.26 0.12
N PHE A 69 3.82 18.50 -1.13
CA PHE A 69 2.67 19.30 -1.50
C PHE A 69 1.35 18.61 -1.14
N ILE A 70 1.26 17.29 -1.43
CA ILE A 70 0.03 16.52 -1.21
C ILE A 70 -0.03 16.01 0.24
N SER A 71 1.07 15.53 0.77
CA SER A 71 1.13 14.76 2.03
C SER A 71 2.14 15.32 3.02
N GLY A 72 2.39 16.62 2.98
CA GLY A 72 3.47 17.26 3.73
C GLY A 72 3.36 17.18 5.25
N HIS A 73 2.20 16.82 5.79
CA HIS A 73 1.99 16.71 7.23
C HIS A 73 1.77 15.26 7.68
N ILE A 74 2.14 14.28 6.86
CA ILE A 74 1.97 12.85 7.15
C ILE A 74 3.34 12.23 7.38
N THR A 75 3.56 11.69 8.56
CA THR A 75 4.77 10.94 8.90
C THR A 75 4.44 9.86 9.94
N GLY A 76 5.22 8.79 9.93
CA GLY A 76 5.06 7.70 10.89
C GLY A 76 3.86 6.80 10.60
N GLN A 77 3.31 6.82 9.37
CA GLN A 77 2.11 6.07 9.03
C GLN A 77 2.44 4.84 8.19
N ILE A 78 1.68 3.79 8.44
CA ILE A 78 1.65 2.60 7.59
C ILE A 78 0.34 2.64 6.82
N ILE A 79 0.42 2.76 5.51
CA ILE A 79 -0.75 2.87 4.65
C ILE A 79 -1.00 1.53 4.00
N GLU A 80 -2.15 0.93 4.32
CA GLU A 80 -2.56 -0.33 3.72
C GLU A 80 -3.20 -0.09 2.37
N ILE A 81 -2.71 -0.82 1.37
CA ILE A 81 -3.24 -0.77 0.01
C ILE A 81 -3.80 -2.17 -0.27
N ALA A 82 -4.91 -2.48 0.39
CA ALA A 82 -5.45 -3.83 0.46
C ALA A 82 -6.93 -3.94 0.10
N GLY A 83 -7.50 -2.88 -0.49
CA GLY A 83 -8.90 -2.89 -0.95
C GLY A 83 -9.92 -3.11 0.16
N GLY A 84 -9.58 -2.78 1.40
CA GLY A 84 -10.49 -2.97 2.53
C GLY A 84 -10.62 -4.42 2.97
N MET A 85 -9.56 -5.22 2.83
CA MET A 85 -9.58 -6.63 3.22
C MET A 85 -9.80 -6.78 4.73
N GLU A 86 -10.84 -7.52 5.08
CA GLU A 86 -11.14 -7.84 6.48
C GLU A 86 -10.18 -8.90 7.03
N GLY A 87 -9.90 -8.80 8.33
CA GLY A 87 -9.05 -9.77 9.02
C GLY A 87 -7.57 -9.66 8.67
N ARG A 88 -7.19 -8.66 7.88
CA ARG A 88 -5.78 -8.43 7.57
C ARG A 88 -5.07 -7.87 8.80
N LEU A 89 -4.01 -8.54 9.17
CA LEU A 89 -3.11 -8.07 10.21
C LEU A 89 -1.90 -7.41 9.56
N VAL A 90 -1.56 -6.27 10.07
CA VAL A 90 -0.46 -5.46 9.56
C VAL A 90 0.82 -5.78 10.29
#